data_bcfeacaf352ef44cfdcff07fa326d20b
#
_entry.id   bcfeacaf352ef44cfdcff07fa326d20b
#
_cell.length_a   1.000
_cell.length_b   1.000
_cell.length_c   1.000
_cell.angle_alpha   90.00
_cell.angle_beta   90.00
_cell.angle_gamma   90.00
#
_symmetry.space_group_name_H-M   'P 1'
#
loop_
_entity.id
_entity.type
_entity.pdbx_description
1 polymer ?
#
loop_
_entity_poly.entity_id
_entity_poly.type
_entity_poly.pdbx_seq_one_letter_code
_entity_poly.pdbx_strand_id
1 'polypeptide(L)'
;MKNPIIFFGTEDFSAVSLQKLIDEGFEIAGIITKPDSKKGRGQKLQSPKVKKIGENFKIPVLQPKKMNEIIEFVQNFENPVGVLVSFGRIIPQEIIDLFTPAIVNVHPSLLPKYRGPSPIESAILNGDTKTGVSLMKLSKEMDAGDVYSQEEIKLSKTETASELY
;
A
#
# COMPACT_ATOMS: atom_id res chain seq x y z
N MET A 1 11.59 -20.33 7.68
CA MET A 1 11.64 -19.61 6.38
C MET A 1 10.80 -18.34 6.53
N LYS A 2 11.22 -17.21 5.97
CA LYS A 2 10.39 -15.98 5.99
C LYS A 2 9.31 -16.16 4.91
N ASN A 3 8.07 -15.80 5.21
CA ASN A 3 6.99 -15.84 4.21
C ASN A 3 7.25 -14.83 3.10
N PRO A 4 7.05 -15.19 1.82
CA PRO A 4 7.25 -14.27 0.70
C PRO A 4 6.22 -13.13 0.76
N ILE A 5 6.66 -11.91 0.49
CA ILE A 5 5.79 -10.73 0.47
C ILE A 5 5.33 -10.44 -0.95
N ILE A 6 4.03 -10.27 -1.14
CA ILE A 6 3.43 -9.67 -2.33
C ILE A 6 3.01 -8.25 -1.98
N PHE A 7 3.62 -7.27 -2.63
CA PHE A 7 3.42 -5.86 -2.36
C PHE A 7 2.37 -5.24 -3.30
N PHE A 8 1.40 -4.55 -2.73
CA PHE A 8 0.37 -3.79 -3.45
C PHE A 8 0.61 -2.29 -3.25
N GLY A 9 0.89 -1.57 -4.32
CA GLY A 9 1.12 -0.13 -4.22
C GLY A 9 1.08 0.56 -5.58
N THR A 10 0.77 1.85 -5.61
CA THR A 10 0.70 2.62 -6.86
C THR A 10 1.21 4.03 -6.71
N GLU A 11 0.72 4.77 -5.70
CA GLU A 11 1.07 6.17 -5.51
C GLU A 11 2.52 6.31 -4.98
N ASP A 12 3.09 7.51 -5.09
CA ASP A 12 4.49 7.77 -4.77
C ASP A 12 4.86 7.36 -3.34
N PHE A 13 3.96 7.52 -2.39
CA PHE A 13 4.11 7.09 -1.01
C PHE A 13 4.42 5.58 -0.88
N SER A 14 3.80 4.74 -1.72
CA SER A 14 4.05 3.30 -1.69
C SER A 14 5.48 2.91 -2.06
N ALA A 15 6.16 3.74 -2.87
CA ALA A 15 7.53 3.48 -3.28
C ALA A 15 8.52 3.57 -2.11
N VAL A 16 8.30 4.47 -1.18
CA VAL A 16 9.13 4.62 0.03
C VAL A 16 9.04 3.35 0.89
N SER A 17 7.81 2.88 1.12
CA SER A 17 7.57 1.66 1.91
C SER A 17 8.16 0.41 1.24
N LEU A 18 8.00 0.28 -0.09
CA LEU A 18 8.58 -0.83 -0.84
C LEU A 18 10.11 -0.83 -0.76
N GLN A 19 10.73 0.33 -0.97
CA GLN A 19 12.19 0.46 -0.88
C GLN A 19 12.69 0.07 0.52
N LYS A 20 12.01 0.56 1.57
CA LYS A 20 12.37 0.23 2.96
C LYS A 20 12.28 -1.27 3.24
N LEU A 21 11.24 -1.96 2.76
CA LEU A 21 11.13 -3.41 2.92
C LEU A 21 12.30 -4.15 2.24
N ILE A 22 12.71 -3.71 1.04
CA ILE A 22 13.85 -4.29 0.32
C ILE A 22 15.15 -4.05 1.09
N ASP A 23 15.38 -2.82 1.56
CA ASP A 23 16.59 -2.43 2.29
C ASP A 23 16.74 -3.20 3.62
N GLU A 24 15.63 -3.55 4.27
CA GLU A 24 15.59 -4.38 5.48
C GLU A 24 15.69 -5.90 5.18
N GLY A 25 15.89 -6.27 3.92
CA GLY A 25 16.12 -7.65 3.50
C GLY A 25 14.87 -8.53 3.55
N PHE A 26 13.68 -7.96 3.39
CA PHE A 26 12.48 -8.76 3.18
C PHE A 26 12.44 -9.32 1.76
N GLU A 27 11.98 -10.56 1.63
CA GLU A 27 11.77 -11.22 0.34
C GLU A 27 10.51 -10.72 -0.33
N ILE A 28 10.65 -9.85 -1.35
CA ILE A 28 9.52 -9.36 -2.15
C ILE A 28 9.36 -10.29 -3.35
N ALA A 29 8.36 -11.16 -3.29
CA ALA A 29 8.08 -12.15 -4.33
C ALA A 29 7.37 -11.57 -5.56
N GLY A 30 6.68 -10.43 -5.40
CA GLY A 30 6.02 -9.75 -6.50
C GLY A 30 5.45 -8.40 -6.09
N ILE A 31 5.23 -7.55 -7.10
CA ILE A 31 4.64 -6.21 -6.93
C ILE A 31 3.38 -6.14 -7.81
N ILE A 32 2.27 -5.77 -7.20
CA ILE A 32 0.99 -5.55 -7.87
C ILE A 32 0.74 -4.04 -7.89
N THR A 33 0.59 -3.46 -9.08
CA THR A 33 0.36 -2.02 -9.23
C THR A 33 -0.65 -1.72 -10.33
N LYS A 34 -1.15 -0.49 -10.39
CA LYS A 34 -2.03 -0.05 -11.49
C LYS A 34 -1.26 -0.04 -12.82
N PRO A 35 -1.95 -0.21 -13.95
CA PRO A 35 -1.36 0.01 -15.27
C PRO A 35 -0.76 1.40 -15.41
N ASP A 36 0.23 1.52 -16.30
CA ASP A 36 0.79 2.80 -16.71
C ASP A 36 -0.35 3.72 -17.20
N SER A 37 -0.31 4.97 -16.80
CA SER A 37 -1.38 5.92 -17.10
C SER A 37 -0.82 7.26 -17.60
N LYS A 38 -1.62 7.97 -18.37
CA LYS A 38 -1.29 9.32 -18.80
C LYS A 38 -1.45 10.29 -17.63
N LYS A 39 -0.38 11.02 -17.26
CA LYS A 39 -0.38 12.00 -16.16
C LYS A 39 0.14 13.37 -16.65
N GLY A 40 -0.30 14.42 -15.94
CA GLY A 40 0.14 15.80 -16.16
C GLY A 40 -0.43 16.47 -17.42
N ARG A 41 -0.10 17.77 -17.59
CA ARG A 41 -0.60 18.60 -18.70
C ARG A 41 -0.23 18.08 -20.09
N GLY A 42 0.91 17.37 -20.21
CA GLY A 42 1.39 16.79 -21.47
C GLY A 42 0.87 15.38 -21.77
N GLN A 43 -0.04 14.82 -20.97
CA GLN A 43 -0.62 13.46 -21.13
C GLN A 43 0.46 12.39 -21.44
N LYS A 44 1.66 12.54 -20.85
CA LYS A 44 2.74 11.57 -21.02
C LYS A 44 2.44 10.30 -20.23
N LEU A 45 2.67 9.15 -20.87
CA LEU A 45 2.56 7.86 -20.20
C LEU A 45 3.58 7.78 -19.08
N GLN A 46 3.11 7.53 -17.86
CA GLN A 46 3.94 7.39 -16.66
C GLN A 46 3.67 6.06 -15.98
N SER A 47 4.73 5.39 -15.62
CA SER A 47 4.68 4.17 -14.82
C SER A 47 4.70 4.51 -13.33
N PRO A 48 3.98 3.75 -12.49
CA PRO A 48 4.13 3.83 -11.04
C PRO A 48 5.58 3.66 -10.60
N LYS A 49 6.03 4.42 -9.59
CA LYS A 49 7.41 4.32 -9.08
C LYS A 49 7.76 2.92 -8.60
N VAL A 50 6.81 2.22 -7.99
CA VAL A 50 7.01 0.82 -7.54
C VAL A 50 7.35 -0.14 -8.68
N LYS A 51 6.85 0.11 -9.90
CA LYS A 51 7.22 -0.67 -11.09
C LYS A 51 8.71 -0.51 -11.41
N LYS A 52 9.22 0.73 -11.39
CA LYS A 52 10.64 1.00 -11.65
C LYS A 52 11.54 0.34 -10.60
N ILE A 53 11.11 0.36 -9.32
CA ILE A 53 11.81 -0.35 -8.25
C ILE A 53 11.84 -1.85 -8.55
N GLY A 54 10.68 -2.45 -8.88
CA GLY A 54 10.60 -3.87 -9.24
C GLY A 54 11.53 -4.24 -10.39
N GLU A 55 11.56 -3.45 -11.46
CA GLU A 55 12.45 -3.64 -12.60
C GLU A 55 13.93 -3.59 -12.19
N ASN A 56 14.32 -2.61 -11.35
CA ASN A 56 15.71 -2.46 -10.87
C ASN A 56 16.17 -3.65 -10.03
N PHE A 57 15.29 -4.17 -9.17
CA PHE A 57 15.59 -5.30 -8.29
C PHE A 57 15.22 -6.67 -8.89
N LYS A 58 14.77 -6.71 -10.17
CA LYS A 58 14.34 -7.93 -10.88
C LYS A 58 13.20 -8.66 -10.17
N ILE A 59 12.33 -7.91 -9.50
CA ILE A 59 11.13 -8.43 -8.86
C ILE A 59 10.00 -8.47 -9.89
N PRO A 60 9.23 -9.56 -10.02
CA PRO A 60 8.07 -9.62 -10.91
C PRO A 60 7.06 -8.49 -10.63
N VAL A 61 6.64 -7.77 -11.67
CA VAL A 61 5.65 -6.68 -11.56
C VAL A 61 4.43 -7.01 -12.40
N LEU A 62 3.27 -7.04 -11.76
CA LEU A 62 1.99 -7.28 -12.40
C LEU A 62 1.16 -5.99 -12.40
N GLN A 63 0.58 -5.68 -13.56
CA GLN A 63 -0.30 -4.53 -13.77
C GLN A 63 -1.69 -5.01 -14.26
N PRO A 64 -2.46 -5.71 -13.40
CA PRO A 64 -3.69 -6.36 -13.79
C PRO A 64 -4.75 -5.32 -14.20
N LYS A 65 -5.50 -5.60 -15.27
CA LYS A 65 -6.71 -4.84 -15.61
C LYS A 65 -7.84 -5.24 -14.68
N LYS A 66 -8.00 -6.54 -14.41
CA LYS A 66 -8.94 -7.10 -13.44
C LYS A 66 -8.17 -7.78 -12.32
N MET A 67 -8.66 -7.66 -11.09
CA MET A 67 -7.92 -8.19 -9.92
C MET A 67 -7.76 -9.71 -9.93
N ASN A 68 -8.70 -10.46 -10.53
CA ASN A 68 -8.59 -11.92 -10.65
C ASN A 68 -7.38 -12.39 -11.48
N GLU A 69 -6.80 -11.55 -12.32
CA GLU A 69 -5.61 -11.88 -13.11
C GLU A 69 -4.36 -12.19 -12.26
N ILE A 70 -4.37 -11.83 -10.95
CA ILE A 70 -3.24 -12.13 -10.05
C ILE A 70 -3.38 -13.46 -9.32
N ILE A 71 -4.52 -14.12 -9.38
CA ILE A 71 -4.82 -15.33 -8.57
C ILE A 71 -3.77 -16.42 -8.82
N GLU A 72 -3.56 -16.78 -10.09
CA GLU A 72 -2.58 -17.80 -10.46
C GLU A 72 -1.16 -17.44 -9.97
N PHE A 73 -0.77 -16.17 -10.10
CA PHE A 73 0.53 -15.71 -9.62
C PHE A 73 0.66 -15.87 -8.09
N VAL A 74 -0.35 -15.47 -7.32
CA VAL A 74 -0.34 -15.58 -5.85
C VAL A 74 -0.30 -17.03 -5.40
N GLN A 75 -1.03 -17.92 -6.08
CA GLN A 75 -1.09 -19.35 -5.77
C GLN A 75 0.23 -20.11 -5.98
N ASN A 76 1.20 -19.54 -6.68
CA ASN A 76 2.54 -20.13 -6.81
C ASN A 76 3.37 -20.04 -5.51
N PHE A 77 2.91 -19.29 -4.51
CA PHE A 77 3.63 -19.10 -3.25
C PHE A 77 2.91 -19.79 -2.09
N GLU A 78 3.69 -20.43 -1.25
CA GLU A 78 3.17 -21.00 -0.01
C GLU A 78 3.07 -19.94 1.08
N ASN A 79 1.86 -19.76 1.65
CA ASN A 79 1.58 -18.81 2.72
C ASN A 79 2.10 -17.37 2.45
N PRO A 80 1.79 -16.73 1.31
CA PRO A 80 2.26 -15.39 1.03
C PRO A 80 1.63 -14.38 1.98
N VAL A 81 2.41 -13.37 2.38
CA VAL A 81 1.92 -12.20 3.14
C VAL A 81 1.71 -11.05 2.16
N GLY A 82 0.56 -10.38 2.25
CA GLY A 82 0.33 -9.16 1.50
C GLY A 82 0.79 -7.93 2.29
N VAL A 83 1.39 -6.97 1.60
CA VAL A 83 1.60 -5.61 2.12
C VAL A 83 0.97 -4.61 1.16
N LEU A 84 0.01 -3.83 1.65
CA LEU A 84 -0.73 -2.86 0.85
C LEU A 84 -0.43 -1.44 1.32
N VAL A 85 0.00 -0.59 0.38
CA VAL A 85 0.28 0.83 0.64
C VAL A 85 -0.22 1.67 -0.53
N SER A 86 -1.22 2.51 -0.33
CA SER A 86 -1.75 3.44 -1.36
C SER A 86 -1.95 2.78 -2.73
N PHE A 87 -2.62 1.64 -2.76
CA PHE A 87 -2.87 0.87 -4.00
C PHE A 87 -3.97 1.49 -4.86
N GLY A 88 -5.01 2.04 -4.21
CA GLY A 88 -6.11 2.74 -4.85
C GLY A 88 -7.01 1.86 -5.71
N ARG A 89 -7.15 0.59 -5.36
CA ARG A 89 -8.13 -0.36 -5.92
C ARG A 89 -8.67 -1.24 -4.80
N ILE A 90 -9.92 -1.65 -4.93
CA ILE A 90 -10.53 -2.63 -4.02
C ILE A 90 -9.95 -4.01 -4.33
N ILE A 91 -9.56 -4.74 -3.29
CA ILE A 91 -9.13 -6.14 -3.40
C ILE A 91 -10.34 -7.01 -3.03
N PRO A 92 -10.83 -7.86 -3.94
CA PRO A 92 -11.93 -8.79 -3.67
C PRO A 92 -11.58 -9.78 -2.55
N GLN A 93 -12.60 -10.25 -1.82
CA GLN A 93 -12.43 -11.19 -0.71
C GLN A 93 -11.71 -12.47 -1.14
N GLU A 94 -12.05 -13.01 -2.30
CA GLU A 94 -11.41 -14.20 -2.89
C GLU A 94 -9.88 -14.09 -3.03
N ILE A 95 -9.38 -12.85 -3.22
CA ILE A 95 -7.94 -12.57 -3.29
C ILE A 95 -7.38 -12.39 -1.87
N ILE A 96 -8.10 -11.69 -0.98
CA ILE A 96 -7.67 -11.53 0.42
C ILE A 96 -7.45 -12.91 1.07
N ASP A 97 -8.31 -13.87 0.79
CA ASP A 97 -8.28 -15.23 1.34
C ASP A 97 -7.08 -16.07 0.87
N LEU A 98 -6.36 -15.62 -0.16
CA LEU A 98 -5.12 -16.28 -0.61
C LEU A 98 -3.90 -15.98 0.28
N PHE A 99 -4.01 -15.01 1.18
CA PHE A 99 -2.87 -14.53 1.98
C PHE A 99 -2.93 -15.06 3.42
N THR A 100 -1.80 -15.57 3.88
CA THR A 100 -1.68 -16.13 5.24
C THR A 100 -0.46 -15.50 5.94
N PRO A 101 -0.63 -14.86 7.11
CA PRO A 101 -1.87 -14.75 7.88
C PRO A 101 -2.83 -13.67 7.36
N ALA A 102 -2.38 -12.70 6.51
CA ALA A 102 -3.21 -11.61 6.02
C ALA A 102 -2.53 -10.76 4.94
N ILE A 103 -3.28 -9.80 4.40
CA ILE A 103 -2.74 -8.59 3.78
C ILE A 103 -2.70 -7.51 4.87
N VAL A 104 -1.51 -6.97 5.14
CA VAL A 104 -1.29 -5.83 6.05
C VAL A 104 -1.43 -4.55 5.25
N ASN A 105 -2.38 -3.69 5.65
CA ASN A 105 -2.56 -2.36 5.06
C ASN A 105 -1.86 -1.30 5.91
N VAL A 106 -1.09 -0.44 5.26
CA VAL A 106 -0.47 0.76 5.86
C VAL A 106 -1.41 1.93 5.64
N HIS A 107 -2.12 2.33 6.69
CA HIS A 107 -3.11 3.40 6.64
C HIS A 107 -2.59 4.65 7.36
N PRO A 108 -2.48 5.82 6.68
CA PRO A 108 -1.85 7.00 7.25
C PRO A 108 -2.82 7.80 8.15
N SER A 109 -3.37 7.16 9.17
CA SER A 109 -4.08 7.78 10.29
C SER A 109 -3.97 6.92 11.55
N LEU A 110 -4.34 7.49 12.70
CA LEU A 110 -4.56 6.76 13.95
C LEU A 110 -5.99 6.18 13.96
N LEU A 111 -6.18 5.01 13.37
CA LEU A 111 -7.48 4.34 13.31
C LEU A 111 -8.09 4.15 14.73
N PRO A 112 -9.40 4.27 14.86
CA PRO A 112 -10.46 4.32 13.84
C PRO A 112 -10.69 5.70 13.22
N LYS A 113 -9.86 6.70 13.53
CA LYS A 113 -9.98 8.07 13.02
C LYS A 113 -9.59 8.10 11.53
N TYR A 114 -10.37 8.80 10.73
CA TYR A 114 -10.10 9.00 9.29
C TYR A 114 -9.97 7.71 8.47
N ARG A 115 -10.91 6.79 8.65
CA ARG A 115 -11.11 5.71 7.68
C ARG A 115 -11.39 6.31 6.31
N GLY A 116 -10.95 5.63 5.24
CA GLY A 116 -11.23 6.04 3.86
C GLY A 116 -10.03 6.67 3.14
N PRO A 117 -10.27 7.35 2.00
CA PRO A 117 -9.23 7.62 1.01
C PRO A 117 -8.34 8.84 1.29
N SER A 118 -8.68 9.71 2.24
CA SER A 118 -8.00 11.00 2.44
C SER A 118 -7.69 11.30 3.93
N PRO A 119 -7.02 10.39 4.65
CA PRO A 119 -6.77 10.56 6.08
C PRO A 119 -5.82 11.71 6.41
N ILE A 120 -4.79 11.93 5.59
CA ILE A 120 -3.80 12.99 5.77
C ILE A 120 -4.44 14.37 5.61
N GLU A 121 -5.15 14.57 4.51
CA GLU A 121 -5.88 15.82 4.25
C GLU A 121 -6.93 16.09 5.33
N SER A 122 -7.61 15.04 5.81
CA SER A 122 -8.60 15.16 6.88
C SER A 122 -7.98 15.63 8.19
N ALA A 123 -6.82 15.11 8.57
CA ALA A 123 -6.10 15.53 9.78
C ALA A 123 -5.69 17.01 9.71
N ILE A 124 -5.20 17.47 8.56
CA ILE A 124 -4.80 18.87 8.32
C ILE A 124 -6.03 19.79 8.38
N LEU A 125 -7.09 19.45 7.64
CA LEU A 125 -8.30 20.28 7.54
C LEU A 125 -9.00 20.42 8.89
N ASN A 126 -8.95 19.40 9.74
CA ASN A 126 -9.51 19.45 11.08
C ASN A 126 -8.59 20.13 12.11
N GLY A 127 -7.39 20.55 11.71
CA GLY A 127 -6.42 21.20 12.60
C GLY A 127 -5.96 20.30 13.74
N ASP A 128 -5.84 19.00 13.47
CA ASP A 128 -5.38 18.04 14.47
C ASP A 128 -3.98 18.40 14.96
N THR A 129 -3.69 18.08 16.22
CA THR A 129 -2.37 18.29 16.83
C THR A 129 -1.49 17.06 16.71
N LYS A 130 -2.05 15.96 16.21
CA LYS A 130 -1.36 14.70 16.00
C LYS A 130 -2.08 13.87 14.93
N THR A 131 -1.32 13.10 14.22
CA THR A 131 -1.76 12.06 13.30
C THR A 131 -0.86 10.84 13.45
N GLY A 132 -0.84 9.92 12.50
CA GLY A 132 0.05 8.77 12.55
C GLY A 132 -0.23 7.77 11.46
N VAL A 133 0.34 6.60 11.63
CA VAL A 133 0.17 5.46 10.72
C VAL A 133 -0.33 4.27 11.50
N SER A 134 -1.30 3.55 10.95
CA SER A 134 -1.79 2.27 11.47
C SER A 134 -1.40 1.15 10.53
N LEU A 135 -0.82 0.09 11.07
CA LEU A 135 -0.71 -1.20 10.41
C LEU A 135 -1.94 -2.03 10.78
N MET A 136 -2.73 -2.40 9.81
CA MET A 136 -3.98 -3.09 10.04
C MET A 136 -4.18 -4.26 9.10
N LYS A 137 -5.00 -5.23 9.51
CA LYS A 137 -5.45 -6.33 8.66
C LYS A 137 -6.41 -5.79 7.61
N LEU A 138 -6.14 -6.07 6.33
CA LEU A 138 -7.10 -5.75 5.29
C LEU A 138 -8.37 -6.59 5.46
N SER A 139 -9.52 -5.96 5.37
CA SER A 139 -10.83 -6.57 5.49
C SER A 139 -11.76 -6.10 4.38
N LYS A 140 -12.91 -6.76 4.21
CA LYS A 140 -13.94 -6.38 3.23
C LYS A 140 -14.48 -4.97 3.48
N GLU A 141 -14.65 -4.62 4.77
CA GLU A 141 -15.08 -3.28 5.15
C GLU A 141 -13.89 -2.31 5.12
N MET A 142 -14.13 -1.12 4.58
CA MET A 142 -13.07 -0.12 4.40
C MET A 142 -12.43 0.28 5.74
N ASP A 143 -11.13 0.01 5.87
CA ASP A 143 -10.27 0.36 7.00
C ASP A 143 -10.90 0.00 8.38
N ALA A 144 -11.58 -1.16 8.44
CA ALA A 144 -12.27 -1.65 9.62
C ALA A 144 -11.66 -2.93 10.23
N GLY A 145 -10.59 -3.46 9.65
CA GLY A 145 -9.90 -4.63 10.18
C GLY A 145 -9.11 -4.36 11.45
N ASP A 146 -8.65 -5.42 12.09
CA ASP A 146 -7.87 -5.34 13.33
C ASP A 146 -6.58 -4.55 13.12
N VAL A 147 -6.30 -3.64 14.05
CA VAL A 147 -5.07 -2.84 14.08
C VAL A 147 -3.98 -3.61 14.82
N TYR A 148 -2.87 -3.86 14.14
CA TYR A 148 -1.71 -4.56 14.73
C TYR A 148 -0.81 -3.60 15.52
N SER A 149 -0.57 -2.40 14.98
CA SER A 149 0.24 -1.37 15.63
C SER A 149 -0.08 0.01 15.06
N GLN A 150 0.27 1.03 15.83
CA GLN A 150 0.14 2.43 15.44
C GLN A 150 1.38 3.20 15.86
N GLU A 151 1.79 4.14 15.02
CA GLU A 151 2.85 5.11 15.34
C GLU A 151 2.27 6.52 15.24
N GLU A 152 2.46 7.32 16.30
CA GLU A 152 1.92 8.69 16.41
C GLU A 152 2.96 9.72 15.98
N ILE A 153 2.52 10.73 15.23
CA ILE A 153 3.30 11.89 14.82
C ILE A 153 2.60 13.16 15.32
N LYS A 154 3.34 14.03 16.00
CA LYS A 154 2.84 15.36 16.41
C LYS A 154 2.87 16.30 15.22
N LEU A 155 1.82 17.10 15.07
CA LEU A 155 1.69 18.11 14.04
C LEU A 155 1.92 19.50 14.63
N SER A 156 2.71 20.33 13.93
CA SER A 156 2.97 21.73 14.25
C SER A 156 1.85 22.67 13.79
N LYS A 157 0.91 22.16 12.98
CA LYS A 157 -0.17 22.87 12.27
C LYS A 157 0.30 23.72 11.09
N THR A 158 1.51 23.53 10.64
CA THR A 158 2.07 24.20 9.46
C THR A 158 2.37 23.24 8.32
N GLU A 159 2.25 21.93 8.58
CA GLU A 159 2.52 20.88 7.60
C GLU A 159 1.53 20.95 6.45
N THR A 160 2.05 20.75 5.25
CA THR A 160 1.27 20.46 4.06
C THR A 160 1.05 18.94 3.91
N ALA A 161 0.06 18.55 3.14
CA ALA A 161 -0.16 17.14 2.83
C ALA A 161 1.09 16.47 2.22
N SER A 162 1.82 17.20 1.36
CA SER A 162 3.04 16.69 0.72
C SER A 162 4.19 16.41 1.69
N GLU A 163 4.23 17.09 2.84
CA GLU A 163 5.24 16.87 3.87
C GLU A 163 4.89 15.68 4.77
N LEU A 164 3.59 15.34 4.87
CA LEU A 164 3.13 14.20 5.63
C LEU A 164 3.10 12.89 4.83
N TYR A 165 3.10 12.98 3.50
CA TYR A 165 3.27 11.83 2.59
C TYR A 165 4.74 11.40 2.51
#